data_cb8c88acd79b4fb6f9b7f0d846aa6810
#
_entry.id   cb8c88acd79b4fb6f9b7f0d846aa6810
#
_cell.length_a   1.000
_cell.length_b   1.000
_cell.length_c   1.000
_cell.angle_alpha   90.00
_cell.angle_beta   90.00
_cell.angle_gamma   90.00
#
_symmetry.space_group_name_H-M   'P 1'
#
loop_
_entity.id
_entity.type
_entity.pdbx_description
1 polymer ?
#
loop_
_entity_poly.entity_id
_entity_poly.type
_entity_poly.pdbx_seq_one_letter_code
_entity_poly.pdbx_strand_id
1 'polypeptide(L)'
;MYIKPFAVEEWMNEYEVGARFNIAETCVDSVSLDELFALTGEDKARFLADFSARRLTYGDIVGSDDLRGGICGLYKTVHPEEIVPTHGAAGANHHVFC
;
A
#
# COMPACT_ATOMS: atom_id res chain seq x y z
N MET A 1 -11.37 20.47 -18.41
CA MET A 1 -9.99 20.50 -17.92
C MET A 1 -9.23 19.35 -18.58
N TYR A 2 -8.14 19.59 -19.26
CA TYR A 2 -7.30 18.55 -19.86
C TYR A 2 -6.11 18.30 -18.93
N ILE A 3 -5.98 17.05 -18.46
CA ILE A 3 -4.82 16.60 -17.68
C ILE A 3 -3.99 15.74 -18.62
N LYS A 4 -2.74 16.17 -18.87
CA LYS A 4 -1.81 15.40 -19.69
C LYS A 4 -1.53 14.06 -19.01
N PRO A 5 -1.60 12.94 -19.74
CA PRO A 5 -1.23 11.64 -19.18
C PRO A 5 0.21 11.64 -18.64
N PHE A 6 0.45 10.82 -17.65
CA PHE A 6 1.79 10.65 -17.09
C PHE A 6 2.61 9.74 -18.00
N ALA A 7 3.54 10.31 -18.75
CA ALA A 7 4.24 9.62 -19.83
C ALA A 7 5.01 8.37 -19.41
N VAL A 8 5.48 8.30 -18.16
CA VAL A 8 6.16 7.11 -17.63
C VAL A 8 5.19 5.95 -17.50
N GLU A 9 3.99 6.19 -16.96
CA GLU A 9 2.95 5.15 -16.85
C GLU A 9 2.48 4.67 -18.24
N GLU A 10 2.34 5.59 -19.19
CA GLU A 10 2.00 5.21 -20.56
C GLU A 10 3.07 4.31 -21.19
N TRP A 11 4.33 4.68 -20.98
CA TRP A 11 5.46 3.88 -21.46
C TRP A 11 5.51 2.50 -20.80
N MET A 12 5.30 2.41 -19.48
CA MET A 12 5.25 1.16 -18.74
C MET A 12 4.12 0.26 -19.25
N ASN A 13 2.91 0.81 -19.41
CA ASN A 13 1.77 0.07 -19.93
C ASN A 13 2.01 -0.51 -21.34
N GLU A 14 2.76 0.19 -22.16
CA GLU A 14 3.05 -0.25 -23.54
C GLU A 14 4.16 -1.32 -23.59
N TYR A 15 5.20 -1.17 -22.80
CA TYR A 15 6.42 -1.95 -22.98
C TYR A 15 6.72 -2.94 -21.84
N GLU A 16 6.29 -2.67 -20.62
CA GLU A 16 6.66 -3.47 -19.46
C GLU A 16 5.98 -4.84 -19.47
N VAL A 17 4.67 -4.87 -19.70
CA VAL A 17 3.87 -6.11 -19.65
C VAL A 17 4.32 -7.15 -20.68
N GLY A 18 4.81 -6.70 -21.84
CA GLY A 18 5.29 -7.56 -22.94
C GLY A 18 6.77 -7.88 -22.86
N ALA A 19 7.52 -7.30 -21.95
CA ALA A 19 8.96 -7.48 -21.86
C ALA A 19 9.34 -8.89 -21.40
N ARG A 20 10.11 -9.60 -22.23
CA ARG A 20 10.65 -10.93 -21.84
C ARG A 20 11.66 -10.83 -20.69
N PHE A 21 12.40 -9.74 -20.63
CA PHE A 21 13.38 -9.44 -19.60
C PHE A 21 13.19 -7.98 -19.16
N ASN A 22 12.48 -7.77 -18.06
CA ASN A 22 12.35 -6.45 -17.45
C ASN A 22 13.53 -6.22 -16.52
N ILE A 23 14.52 -5.45 -16.98
CA ILE A 23 15.71 -5.06 -16.20
C ILE A 23 15.60 -3.64 -15.65
N ALA A 24 14.50 -2.94 -15.93
CA ALA A 24 14.23 -1.59 -15.46
C ALA A 24 13.32 -1.55 -14.22
N GLU A 25 12.80 -2.69 -13.81
CA GLU A 25 11.96 -2.82 -12.61
C GLU A 25 12.76 -2.48 -11.35
N THR A 26 12.24 -1.55 -10.56
CA THR A 26 12.86 -1.08 -9.32
C THR A 26 12.02 -1.37 -8.09
N CYS A 27 10.86 -1.99 -8.26
CA CYS A 27 10.03 -2.42 -7.14
C CYS A 27 10.65 -3.61 -6.42
N VAL A 28 10.34 -3.75 -5.15
CA VAL A 28 10.65 -4.98 -4.42
C VAL A 28 9.83 -6.13 -4.98
N ASP A 29 10.34 -7.34 -4.89
CA ASP A 29 9.59 -8.53 -5.27
C ASP A 29 8.29 -8.61 -4.48
N SER A 30 7.19 -8.86 -5.21
CA SER A 30 5.88 -9.01 -4.60
C SER A 30 5.79 -10.34 -3.88
N VAL A 31 5.28 -10.33 -2.67
CA VAL A 31 4.99 -11.55 -1.92
C VAL A 31 3.53 -11.96 -2.11
N SER A 32 3.29 -13.26 -2.16
CA SER A 32 1.93 -13.81 -2.07
C SER A 32 1.40 -13.71 -0.64
N LEU A 33 0.09 -13.86 -0.48
CA LEU A 33 -0.51 -13.90 0.85
C LEU A 33 0.03 -15.06 1.70
N ASP A 34 0.31 -16.21 1.06
CA ASP A 34 0.89 -17.36 1.77
C ASP A 34 2.30 -17.07 2.28
N GLU A 35 3.13 -16.43 1.46
CA GLU A 35 4.47 -16.00 1.86
C GLU A 35 4.42 -14.97 2.99
N LEU A 36 3.46 -14.03 2.95
CA LEU A 36 3.28 -13.04 4.01
C LEU A 36 2.96 -13.71 5.34
N PHE A 37 2.02 -14.67 5.36
CA PHE A 37 1.70 -15.43 6.59
C PHE A 37 2.88 -16.28 7.08
N ALA A 38 3.66 -16.86 6.16
CA ALA A 38 4.87 -17.58 6.51
C ALA A 38 5.93 -16.67 7.16
N LEU A 39 6.05 -15.42 6.70
CA LEU A 39 6.97 -14.43 7.24
C LEU A 39 6.52 -13.89 8.60
N THR A 40 5.23 -13.63 8.78
CA THR A 40 4.69 -13.06 10.03
C THR A 40 4.43 -14.10 11.11
N GLY A 41 4.24 -15.37 10.71
CA GLY A 41 3.85 -16.45 11.63
C GLY A 41 2.40 -16.38 12.09
N GLU A 42 1.58 -15.53 11.49
CA GLU A 42 0.16 -15.41 11.84
C GLU A 42 -0.68 -16.56 11.29
N ASP A 43 -1.77 -16.88 11.97
CA ASP A 43 -2.73 -17.90 11.55
C ASP A 43 -3.59 -17.38 10.38
N LYS A 44 -3.27 -17.84 9.17
CA LYS A 44 -3.99 -17.50 7.95
C LYS A 44 -5.47 -17.86 8.01
N ALA A 45 -5.82 -19.03 8.57
CA ALA A 45 -7.20 -19.49 8.61
C ALA A 45 -8.04 -18.58 9.51
N ARG A 46 -7.50 -18.22 10.69
CA ARG A 46 -8.11 -17.26 11.61
C ARG A 46 -8.27 -15.90 10.96
N PHE A 47 -7.21 -15.38 10.34
CA PHE A 47 -7.26 -14.08 9.65
C PHE A 47 -8.36 -14.05 8.58
N LEU A 48 -8.44 -15.07 7.73
CA LEU A 48 -9.45 -15.14 6.67
C LEU A 48 -10.88 -15.27 7.24
N ALA A 49 -11.07 -15.99 8.33
CA ALA A 49 -12.36 -16.07 9.00
C ALA A 49 -12.80 -14.71 9.56
N ASP A 50 -11.91 -14.01 10.25
CA ASP A 50 -12.15 -12.68 10.81
C ASP A 50 -12.40 -11.65 9.69
N PHE A 51 -11.62 -11.71 8.61
CA PHE A 51 -11.78 -10.83 7.45
C PHE A 51 -13.12 -11.03 6.75
N SER A 52 -13.53 -12.30 6.56
CA SER A 52 -14.80 -12.66 5.92
C SER A 52 -16.03 -12.24 6.75
N ALA A 53 -15.90 -12.14 8.08
CA ALA A 53 -16.95 -11.68 8.96
C ALA A 53 -17.10 -10.16 9.01
N ARG A 54 -16.14 -9.39 8.47
CA ARG A 54 -16.19 -7.94 8.50
C ARG A 54 -17.28 -7.40 7.60
N ARG A 55 -17.98 -6.38 8.08
CA ARG A 55 -18.92 -5.62 7.26
C ARG A 55 -18.16 -4.72 6.28
N LEU A 56 -18.60 -4.71 5.02
CA LEU A 56 -18.07 -3.82 3.99
C LEU A 56 -18.71 -2.42 4.17
N THR A 57 -18.14 -1.65 5.05
CA THR A 57 -18.57 -0.29 5.38
C THR A 57 -17.37 0.67 5.31
N TYR A 58 -17.60 1.93 5.67
CA TYR A 58 -16.50 2.90 5.76
C TYR A 58 -15.49 2.47 6.84
N GLY A 59 -14.22 2.68 6.54
CA GLY A 59 -13.13 2.56 7.52
C GLY A 59 -13.04 3.80 8.41
N ASP A 60 -12.05 3.79 9.29
CA ASP A 60 -11.76 4.94 10.16
C ASP A 60 -11.28 6.13 9.31
N ILE A 61 -11.89 7.30 9.55
CA ILE A 61 -11.63 8.51 8.75
C ILE A 61 -10.15 8.91 8.79
N VAL A 62 -9.52 8.76 9.94
CA VAL A 62 -8.10 9.11 10.16
C VAL A 62 -7.15 7.91 10.02
N GLY A 63 -7.65 6.79 9.53
CA GLY A 63 -6.94 5.50 9.55
C GLY A 63 -7.06 4.76 10.87
N SER A 64 -7.05 3.43 10.84
CA SER A 64 -7.19 2.62 12.04
C SER A 64 -6.03 2.81 13.00
N ASP A 65 -6.30 2.63 14.28
CA ASP A 65 -5.27 2.70 15.33
C ASP A 65 -4.17 1.65 15.10
N ASP A 66 -4.53 0.45 14.66
CA ASP A 66 -3.58 -0.61 14.33
C ASP A 66 -2.63 -0.20 13.22
N LEU A 67 -3.16 0.41 12.14
CA LEU A 67 -2.34 0.89 11.01
C LEU A 67 -1.40 2.01 11.47
N ARG A 68 -1.92 3.00 12.17
CA ARG A 68 -1.11 4.14 12.64
C ARG A 68 -0.07 3.69 13.65
N GLY A 69 -0.44 2.81 14.57
CA GLY A 69 0.48 2.21 15.54
C GLY A 69 1.58 1.38 14.88
N GLY A 70 1.23 0.58 13.87
CA GLY A 70 2.21 -0.17 13.07
C GLY A 70 3.20 0.73 12.34
N ILE A 71 2.73 1.82 11.74
CA ILE A 71 3.60 2.82 11.10
C ILE A 71 4.53 3.48 12.12
N CYS A 72 4.01 3.89 13.29
CA CYS A 72 4.81 4.47 14.36
C CYS A 72 5.95 3.56 14.81
N GLY A 73 5.74 2.24 14.80
CA GLY A 73 6.78 1.27 15.14
C GLY A 73 8.02 1.31 14.23
N LEU A 74 7.93 1.93 13.05
CA LEU A 74 9.05 2.13 12.12
C LEU A 74 9.89 3.37 12.46
N TYR A 75 9.42 4.24 13.35
CA TYR A 75 10.04 5.52 13.69
C TYR A 75 10.31 5.63 15.19
N LYS A 76 11.28 6.47 15.57
CA LYS A 76 11.68 6.64 16.99
C LYS A 76 10.90 7.75 17.71
N THR A 77 10.40 8.73 16.98
CA THR A 77 9.89 9.99 17.55
C THR A 77 8.54 10.42 17.00
N VAL A 78 7.87 9.54 16.23
CA VAL A 78 6.57 9.82 15.62
C VAL A 78 5.46 9.22 16.48
N HIS A 79 4.40 9.98 16.71
CA HIS A 79 3.22 9.55 17.45
C HIS A 79 2.04 9.22 16.52
N PRO A 80 1.10 8.34 16.90
CA PRO A 80 -0.01 7.92 16.03
C PRO A 80 -0.87 9.09 15.52
N GLU A 81 -1.03 10.14 16.30
CA GLU A 81 -1.77 11.36 15.92
C GLU A 81 -1.08 12.20 14.85
N GLU A 82 0.21 11.97 14.61
CA GLU A 82 0.99 12.64 13.57
C GLU A 82 0.97 11.88 12.23
N ILE A 83 0.34 10.69 12.20
CA ILE A 83 0.23 9.85 11.01
C ILE A 83 -1.06 10.16 10.27
N VAL A 84 -0.94 10.51 9.00
CA VAL A 84 -2.05 10.68 8.06
C VAL A 84 -1.92 9.67 6.93
N PRO A 85 -2.65 8.55 6.98
CA PRO A 85 -2.65 7.58 5.90
C PRO A 85 -3.28 8.16 4.63
N THR A 86 -2.72 7.83 3.49
CA THR A 86 -3.23 8.23 2.18
C THR A 86 -3.31 7.03 1.24
N HIS A 87 -4.13 7.13 0.20
CA HIS A 87 -4.21 6.12 -0.83
C HIS A 87 -3.08 6.33 -1.86
N GLY A 88 -1.98 5.60 -1.66
CA GLY A 88 -0.81 5.66 -2.52
C GLY A 88 0.09 6.87 -2.27
N ALA A 89 1.34 6.76 -2.72
CA ALA A 89 2.35 7.82 -2.60
C ALA A 89 1.95 9.10 -3.36
N ALA A 90 1.20 8.98 -4.46
CA ALA A 90 0.69 10.13 -5.19
C ALA A 90 -0.26 10.99 -4.34
N GLY A 91 -1.11 10.37 -3.51
CA GLY A 91 -1.95 11.07 -2.55
C GLY A 91 -1.14 11.80 -1.49
N ALA A 92 -0.10 11.15 -0.94
CA ALA A 92 0.79 11.76 0.02
C ALA A 92 1.52 12.98 -0.57
N ASN A 93 2.07 12.83 -1.76
CA ASN A 93 2.74 13.93 -2.46
C ASN A 93 1.80 15.10 -2.74
N HIS A 94 0.54 14.82 -3.13
CA HIS A 94 -0.44 15.88 -3.33
C HIS A 94 -0.64 16.71 -2.06
N HIS A 95 -0.79 16.07 -0.90
CA HIS A 95 -0.97 16.78 0.38
C HIS A 95 0.25 17.58 0.84
N VAL A 96 1.45 17.21 0.38
CA VAL A 96 2.68 17.95 0.72
C VAL A 96 2.90 19.17 -0.19
N PHE A 97 2.49 19.08 -1.47
CA PHE A 97 2.81 20.09 -2.48
C PHE A 97 1.64 21.02 -2.85
N CYS A 98 0.44 20.76 -2.38
CA CYS A 98 -0.76 21.57 -2.62
C CYS A 98 -1.36 22.12 -1.34
#